data_b47c569547be165d77d93765babbf109
#
_entry.id   b47c569547be165d77d93765babbf109
#
_cell.length_a   1.000
_cell.length_b   1.000
_cell.length_c   1.000
_cell.angle_alpha   90.00
_cell.angle_beta   90.00
_cell.angle_gamma   90.00
#
_symmetry.space_group_name_H-M   'P 1'
#
loop_
_entity.id
_entity.type
_entity.pdbx_description
1 polymer ?
#
loop_
_entity_poly.entity_id
_entity_poly.type
_entity_poly.pdbx_seq_one_letter_code
_entity_poly.pdbx_strand_id
1 'polypeptide(L)'
;MKLSQFKFKLPEELIALYPHSIYREFENDKGEKETFRITRRDECRLMVLHKKSQTIEMYKKDADGNPIEGEYLDFRNVLDYFDEHDTFIFNDTKVFPARLYGTKEKTDAKIEVFLLRELNEEMRLCDVLVEPARKIRIGNKLFFDDSGTMVAEVIDNTTSRGRTLRFLYDCPHDEFKRELYALGEAPLPRYILDRRPDKRSTEDDFDDFQCIFAKHEGAVTAPATGLHFSRELMKRMEIRGINFAYITLHCGLGNFHDIEVEDLTKHKMDSEQMRVDADCCKLVNETKRAGHRVCAVGTSVVKATETAVGTDGMLKEYDGWTNKFIFPPYDFGLADSMISNFYHPYSTLLMETCAFGGYDLVMEAYNLAVKHGFKFGSYGDALLIVND
;
A
#
# COMPACT_ATOMS: atom_id res chain seq x y z
N MET A 1 1.58 20.40 -14.54
CA MET A 1 0.19 20.24 -14.01
C MET A 1 0.04 20.91 -12.63
N LYS A 2 -1.20 21.17 -12.25
CA LYS A 2 -1.55 21.82 -10.98
C LYS A 2 -2.25 20.82 -10.07
N LEU A 3 -2.03 20.94 -8.75
CA LEU A 3 -2.68 20.13 -7.72
C LEU A 3 -4.22 20.17 -7.84
N SER A 4 -4.77 21.38 -8.05
CA SER A 4 -6.22 21.61 -8.17
C SER A 4 -6.91 20.82 -9.28
N GLN A 5 -6.17 20.30 -10.27
CA GLN A 5 -6.71 19.46 -11.35
C GLN A 5 -7.11 18.07 -10.86
N PHE A 6 -6.51 17.56 -9.77
CA PHE A 6 -6.77 16.22 -9.21
C PHE A 6 -7.87 16.23 -8.14
N LYS A 7 -8.88 17.08 -8.35
CA LYS A 7 -10.01 17.25 -7.47
C LYS A 7 -11.20 16.43 -7.95
N PHE A 8 -11.81 15.69 -7.04
CA PHE A 8 -13.16 15.13 -7.18
C PHE A 8 -13.82 15.08 -5.81
N LYS A 9 -15.16 14.92 -5.77
CA LYS A 9 -15.89 14.81 -4.51
C LYS A 9 -15.93 13.36 -4.09
N LEU A 10 -15.25 13.01 -3.00
CA LEU A 10 -15.27 11.67 -2.40
C LEU A 10 -16.18 11.67 -1.19
N PRO A 11 -17.33 10.97 -1.21
CA PRO A 11 -18.16 10.74 -0.04
C PRO A 11 -17.44 9.89 1.01
N GLU A 12 -17.58 10.23 2.29
CA GLU A 12 -16.85 9.53 3.38
C GLU A 12 -17.25 8.05 3.50
N GLU A 13 -18.49 7.72 3.21
CA GLU A 13 -19.02 6.35 3.23
C GLU A 13 -18.40 5.44 2.16
N LEU A 14 -17.72 6.00 1.17
CA LEU A 14 -16.99 5.23 0.15
C LEU A 14 -15.56 4.89 0.58
N ILE A 15 -15.06 5.42 1.69
CA ILE A 15 -13.75 5.06 2.22
C ILE A 15 -13.86 3.71 2.92
N ALA A 16 -13.12 2.71 2.43
CA ALA A 16 -13.10 1.38 3.03
C ALA A 16 -12.31 1.38 4.33
N LEU A 17 -12.96 0.98 5.42
CA LEU A 17 -12.33 0.88 6.75
C LEU A 17 -11.81 -0.52 7.07
N TYR A 18 -12.31 -1.52 6.35
CA TYR A 18 -11.96 -2.95 6.48
C TYR A 18 -11.87 -3.57 5.08
N PRO A 19 -11.11 -4.66 4.91
CA PRO A 19 -11.06 -5.37 3.65
C PRO A 19 -12.41 -5.98 3.29
N HIS A 20 -12.62 -6.24 2.00
CA HIS A 20 -13.83 -6.93 1.53
C HIS A 20 -13.98 -8.26 2.26
N SER A 21 -15.15 -8.48 2.87
CA SER A 21 -15.40 -9.63 3.74
C SER A 21 -16.85 -10.10 3.61
N ILE A 22 -17.03 -11.39 3.77
CA ILE A 22 -18.34 -12.01 3.93
C ILE A 22 -18.53 -12.45 5.39
N TYR A 23 -19.76 -12.45 5.85
CA TYR A 23 -20.09 -12.88 7.20
C TYR A 23 -20.89 -14.19 7.10
N ARG A 24 -20.50 -15.19 7.88
CA ARG A 24 -21.21 -16.47 7.97
C ARG A 24 -21.59 -16.76 9.41
N GLU A 25 -22.84 -17.17 9.60
CA GLU A 25 -23.31 -17.68 10.88
C GLU A 25 -23.01 -19.18 10.99
N PHE A 26 -22.47 -19.58 12.12
CA PHE A 26 -22.26 -20.96 12.51
C PHE A 26 -22.90 -21.19 13.86
N GLU A 27 -23.39 -22.39 14.10
CA GLU A 27 -23.86 -22.82 15.40
C GLU A 27 -22.70 -23.55 16.11
N ASN A 28 -22.30 -23.07 17.29
CA ASN A 28 -21.26 -23.69 18.07
C ASN A 28 -21.77 -24.94 18.80
N ASP A 29 -20.89 -25.69 19.44
CA ASP A 29 -21.23 -26.94 20.16
C ASP A 29 -22.22 -26.74 21.31
N LYS A 30 -22.50 -25.47 21.69
CA LYS A 30 -23.49 -25.10 22.71
C LYS A 30 -24.85 -24.69 22.14
N GLY A 31 -24.98 -24.68 20.80
CA GLY A 31 -26.20 -24.25 20.11
C GLY A 31 -26.33 -22.72 19.99
N GLU A 32 -25.25 -21.97 20.22
CA GLU A 32 -25.22 -20.52 20.09
C GLU A 32 -24.80 -20.14 18.68
N LYS A 33 -25.45 -19.13 18.08
CA LYS A 33 -25.07 -18.61 16.78
C LYS A 33 -23.89 -17.64 16.91
N GLU A 34 -22.80 -17.96 16.26
CA GLU A 34 -21.63 -17.11 16.14
C GLU A 34 -21.47 -16.63 14.71
N THR A 35 -21.14 -15.35 14.53
CA THR A 35 -20.90 -14.76 13.21
C THR A 35 -19.41 -14.59 13.00
N PHE A 36 -18.88 -15.25 11.97
CA PHE A 36 -17.48 -15.15 11.60
C PHE A 36 -17.32 -14.25 10.37
N ARG A 37 -16.36 -13.33 10.46
CA ARG A 37 -15.88 -12.56 9.32
C ARG A 37 -14.89 -13.40 8.52
N ILE A 38 -15.12 -13.52 7.23
CA ILE A 38 -14.20 -14.17 6.29
C ILE A 38 -13.73 -13.13 5.30
N THR A 39 -12.47 -12.76 5.36
CA THR A 39 -11.87 -11.82 4.41
C THR A 39 -11.81 -12.46 3.03
N ARG A 40 -12.37 -11.74 2.04
CA ARG A 40 -12.44 -12.12 0.63
C ARG A 40 -11.80 -11.05 -0.21
N ARG A 41 -10.49 -10.87 -0.04
CA ARG A 41 -9.73 -9.77 -0.65
C ARG A 41 -9.77 -9.75 -2.18
N ASP A 42 -9.91 -10.89 -2.84
CA ASP A 42 -10.03 -11.04 -4.29
C ASP A 42 -11.48 -10.97 -4.83
N GLU A 43 -12.45 -10.70 -3.97
CA GLU A 43 -13.86 -10.49 -4.34
C GLU A 43 -14.26 -9.00 -4.28
N CYS A 44 -13.33 -8.07 -4.06
CA CYS A 44 -13.58 -6.64 -4.24
C CYS A 44 -13.90 -6.36 -5.72
N ARG A 45 -14.58 -5.24 -6.00
CA ARG A 45 -14.94 -4.89 -7.37
C ARG A 45 -13.71 -4.48 -8.18
N LEU A 46 -13.77 -4.74 -9.48
CA LEU A 46 -12.76 -4.38 -10.45
C LEU A 46 -13.37 -3.45 -11.51
N MET A 47 -12.64 -2.37 -11.83
CA MET A 47 -12.89 -1.54 -12.99
C MET A 47 -11.70 -1.64 -13.93
N VAL A 48 -11.93 -1.74 -15.24
CA VAL A 48 -10.87 -1.90 -16.23
C VAL A 48 -10.89 -0.72 -17.20
N LEU A 49 -9.72 -0.12 -17.39
CA LEU A 49 -9.50 0.98 -18.35
C LEU A 49 -8.69 0.48 -19.53
N HIS A 50 -9.23 0.64 -20.70
CA HIS A 50 -8.62 0.31 -21.99
C HIS A 50 -8.02 1.57 -22.60
N LYS A 51 -6.69 1.70 -22.56
CA LYS A 51 -5.99 2.94 -22.95
C LYS A 51 -6.14 3.28 -24.44
N LYS A 52 -6.08 2.28 -25.31
CA LYS A 52 -6.17 2.54 -26.78
C LYS A 52 -7.59 2.87 -27.21
N SER A 53 -8.57 2.11 -26.76
CA SER A 53 -9.98 2.33 -27.10
C SER A 53 -10.62 3.47 -26.31
N GLN A 54 -9.98 3.96 -25.23
CA GLN A 54 -10.50 4.97 -24.31
C GLN A 54 -11.84 4.55 -23.70
N THR A 55 -12.00 3.27 -23.35
CA THR A 55 -13.22 2.70 -22.78
C THR A 55 -13.04 2.23 -21.35
N ILE A 56 -14.13 2.21 -20.60
CA ILE A 56 -14.19 1.79 -19.20
C ILE A 56 -15.13 0.60 -19.10
N GLU A 57 -14.66 -0.48 -18.53
CA GLU A 57 -15.41 -1.70 -18.27
C GLU A 57 -15.55 -1.92 -16.77
N MET A 58 -16.77 -2.21 -16.30
CA MET A 58 -17.03 -2.48 -14.88
C MET A 58 -18.05 -3.61 -14.65
N TYR A 59 -18.69 -4.08 -15.69
CA TYR A 59 -19.73 -5.11 -15.62
C TYR A 59 -19.27 -6.42 -16.25
N LYS A 60 -19.76 -7.54 -15.70
CA LYS A 60 -19.66 -8.84 -16.35
C LYS A 60 -20.43 -8.82 -17.67
N LYS A 61 -20.07 -9.71 -18.57
CA LYS A 61 -20.70 -9.84 -19.90
C LYS A 61 -21.51 -11.11 -19.96
N ASP A 62 -22.62 -11.06 -20.71
CA ASP A 62 -23.40 -12.23 -21.11
C ASP A 62 -22.70 -13.04 -22.21
N ALA A 63 -23.33 -14.14 -22.64
CA ALA A 63 -22.79 -15.01 -23.69
C ALA A 63 -22.61 -14.31 -25.05
N ASP A 64 -23.33 -13.22 -25.29
CA ASP A 64 -23.25 -12.42 -26.51
C ASP A 64 -22.26 -11.24 -26.39
N GLY A 65 -21.59 -11.11 -25.20
CA GLY A 65 -20.60 -10.08 -24.94
C GLY A 65 -21.17 -8.74 -24.47
N ASN A 66 -22.47 -8.66 -24.16
CA ASN A 66 -23.10 -7.43 -23.68
C ASN A 66 -22.93 -7.27 -22.17
N PRO A 67 -22.73 -6.04 -21.66
CA PRO A 67 -22.65 -5.80 -20.22
C PRO A 67 -23.95 -6.17 -19.50
N ILE A 68 -23.85 -6.90 -18.39
CA ILE A 68 -24.98 -7.20 -17.50
C ILE A 68 -25.03 -6.11 -16.43
N GLU A 69 -25.95 -5.15 -16.58
CA GLU A 69 -26.06 -4.03 -15.63
C GLU A 69 -26.31 -4.51 -14.21
N GLY A 70 -25.52 -4.00 -13.26
CA GLY A 70 -25.58 -4.39 -11.85
C GLY A 70 -24.71 -5.58 -11.46
N GLU A 71 -24.20 -6.37 -12.40
CA GLU A 71 -23.25 -7.44 -12.17
C GLU A 71 -21.81 -6.95 -12.38
N TYR A 72 -21.21 -6.41 -11.33
CA TYR A 72 -19.84 -5.89 -11.41
C TYR A 72 -18.80 -7.00 -11.59
N LEU A 73 -17.70 -6.66 -12.28
CA LEU A 73 -16.49 -7.45 -12.25
C LEU A 73 -15.95 -7.51 -10.81
N ASP A 74 -15.44 -8.65 -10.41
CA ASP A 74 -14.65 -8.81 -9.19
C ASP A 74 -13.15 -8.96 -9.53
N PHE A 75 -12.27 -8.82 -8.53
CA PHE A 75 -10.83 -8.79 -8.77
C PHE A 75 -10.30 -10.08 -9.44
N ARG A 76 -10.95 -11.22 -9.27
CA ARG A 76 -10.59 -12.48 -9.93
C ARG A 76 -10.70 -12.40 -11.45
N ASN A 77 -11.53 -11.49 -11.98
CA ASN A 77 -11.63 -11.24 -13.42
C ASN A 77 -10.35 -10.61 -14.01
N VAL A 78 -9.37 -10.21 -13.20
CA VAL A 78 -8.05 -9.79 -13.70
C VAL A 78 -7.44 -10.83 -14.63
N LEU A 79 -7.71 -12.13 -14.39
CA LEU A 79 -7.25 -13.23 -15.22
C LEU A 79 -7.76 -13.16 -16.68
N ASP A 80 -8.89 -12.51 -16.93
CA ASP A 80 -9.49 -12.46 -18.26
C ASP A 80 -8.72 -11.53 -19.22
N TYR A 81 -7.81 -10.71 -18.69
CA TYR A 81 -7.03 -9.72 -19.42
C TYR A 81 -5.56 -10.09 -19.65
N PHE A 82 -5.11 -11.27 -19.17
CA PHE A 82 -3.71 -11.70 -19.28
C PHE A 82 -3.61 -13.13 -19.77
N ASP A 83 -2.51 -13.42 -20.48
CA ASP A 83 -2.25 -14.70 -21.10
C ASP A 83 -1.04 -15.40 -20.49
N GLU A 84 -0.79 -16.63 -20.92
CA GLU A 84 0.41 -17.40 -20.58
C GLU A 84 1.67 -16.60 -20.92
N HIS A 85 2.66 -16.64 -20.03
CA HIS A 85 3.94 -15.95 -20.11
C HIS A 85 3.91 -14.44 -19.85
N ASP A 86 2.73 -13.81 -19.67
CA ASP A 86 2.69 -12.47 -19.13
C ASP A 86 3.28 -12.46 -17.72
N THR A 87 3.90 -11.36 -17.32
CA THR A 87 4.59 -11.26 -16.02
C THR A 87 3.97 -10.17 -15.15
N PHE A 88 3.62 -10.53 -13.92
CA PHE A 88 3.21 -9.61 -12.87
C PHE A 88 4.38 -9.29 -11.96
N ILE A 89 4.63 -8.01 -11.73
CA ILE A 89 5.65 -7.55 -10.79
C ILE A 89 4.96 -7.13 -9.50
N PHE A 90 5.36 -7.74 -8.38
CA PHE A 90 4.84 -7.48 -7.04
C PHE A 90 5.88 -6.76 -6.17
N ASN A 91 5.41 -6.02 -5.17
CA ASN A 91 6.25 -5.50 -4.11
C ASN A 91 6.17 -6.42 -2.90
N ASP A 92 7.23 -7.13 -2.57
CA ASP A 92 7.30 -8.13 -1.51
C ASP A 92 7.71 -7.55 -0.13
N THR A 93 7.65 -6.23 0.00
CA THR A 93 7.89 -5.59 1.28
C THR A 93 6.93 -6.07 2.35
N LYS A 94 7.45 -6.25 3.58
CA LYS A 94 6.67 -6.68 4.74
C LYS A 94 6.49 -5.53 5.72
N VAL A 95 5.25 -5.35 6.14
CA VAL A 95 4.86 -4.37 7.16
C VAL A 95 5.17 -4.95 8.55
N PHE A 96 5.63 -4.10 9.45
CA PHE A 96 5.85 -4.46 10.86
C PHE A 96 4.94 -3.64 11.80
N PRO A 97 4.73 -4.08 13.06
CA PRO A 97 3.89 -3.38 14.03
C PRO A 97 4.51 -2.04 14.45
N ALA A 98 4.29 -1.00 13.65
CA ALA A 98 5.01 0.26 13.78
C ALA A 98 4.34 1.27 14.73
N ARG A 99 3.10 1.05 15.16
CA ARG A 99 2.38 2.00 16.01
C ARG A 99 2.40 1.57 17.47
N LEU A 100 3.00 2.39 18.30
CA LEU A 100 3.15 2.16 19.74
C LEU A 100 2.35 3.20 20.51
N TYR A 101 1.73 2.78 21.60
CA TYR A 101 1.11 3.67 22.57
C TYR A 101 1.83 3.57 23.90
N GLY A 102 1.90 4.68 24.61
CA GLY A 102 2.61 4.70 25.88
C GLY A 102 2.33 5.95 26.67
N THR A 103 3.18 6.20 27.64
CA THR A 103 3.12 7.35 28.53
C THR A 103 4.46 8.08 28.60
N LYS A 104 4.39 9.36 28.90
CA LYS A 104 5.55 10.20 29.10
C LYS A 104 5.93 10.22 30.57
N GLU A 105 7.22 10.10 30.86
CA GLU A 105 7.79 10.27 32.22
C GLU A 105 7.24 11.51 32.93
N LYS A 106 7.05 11.42 34.25
CA LYS A 106 6.64 12.50 35.18
C LYS A 106 5.20 13.03 35.03
N THR A 107 4.54 12.82 33.93
CA THR A 107 3.22 13.40 33.68
C THR A 107 2.16 12.36 33.34
N ASP A 108 2.55 11.11 33.09
CA ASP A 108 1.71 10.01 32.61
C ASP A 108 0.83 10.39 31.40
N ALA A 109 1.25 11.46 30.70
CA ALA A 109 0.54 11.90 29.50
C ALA A 109 0.61 10.82 28.43
N LYS A 110 -0.55 10.41 27.94
CA LYS A 110 -0.65 9.44 26.84
C LYS A 110 0.04 9.98 25.58
N ILE A 111 0.82 9.12 24.97
CA ILE A 111 1.55 9.41 23.75
C ILE A 111 1.35 8.30 22.71
N GLU A 112 1.54 8.65 21.46
CA GLU A 112 1.68 7.71 20.35
C GLU A 112 3.06 7.91 19.74
N VAL A 113 3.71 6.80 19.42
CA VAL A 113 4.97 6.75 18.67
C VAL A 113 4.74 5.87 17.45
N PHE A 114 5.08 6.39 16.28
CA PHE A 114 5.03 5.65 15.04
C PHE A 114 6.45 5.43 14.53
N LEU A 115 6.90 4.19 14.57
CA LEU A 115 8.23 3.79 14.10
C LEU A 115 8.30 3.96 12.59
N LEU A 116 9.37 4.59 12.08
CA LEU A 116 9.62 4.75 10.65
C LEU A 116 10.70 3.77 10.18
N ARG A 117 11.81 3.75 10.88
CA ARG A 117 12.95 2.88 10.58
C ARG A 117 13.94 2.82 11.73
N GLU A 118 14.68 1.74 11.79
CA GLU A 118 15.87 1.63 12.61
C GLU A 118 17.04 2.36 11.91
N LEU A 119 17.69 3.28 12.61
CA LEU A 119 18.82 4.05 12.11
C LEU A 119 20.14 3.37 12.38
N ASN A 120 20.29 2.79 13.58
CA ASN A 120 21.52 2.15 14.03
C ASN A 120 21.19 1.18 15.16
N GLU A 121 21.47 -0.11 14.95
CA GLU A 121 21.23 -1.18 15.92
C GLU A 121 22.14 -1.05 17.14
N GLU A 122 23.45 -0.85 16.94
CA GLU A 122 24.44 -0.76 18.05
C GLU A 122 24.13 0.42 18.98
N MET A 123 23.69 1.56 18.41
CA MET A 123 23.30 2.74 19.17
C MET A 123 21.82 2.70 19.60
N ARG A 124 21.07 1.70 19.17
CA ARG A 124 19.63 1.49 19.48
C ARG A 124 18.76 2.66 19.06
N LEU A 125 19.06 3.26 17.91
CA LEU A 125 18.40 4.46 17.41
C LEU A 125 17.33 4.14 16.39
N CYS A 126 16.15 4.73 16.59
CA CYS A 126 15.02 4.67 15.66
C CYS A 126 14.53 6.08 15.28
N ASP A 127 14.24 6.25 14.00
CA ASP A 127 13.51 7.42 13.50
C ASP A 127 12.00 7.17 13.66
N VAL A 128 11.29 8.14 14.20
CA VAL A 128 9.89 7.99 14.58
C VAL A 128 9.09 9.28 14.38
N LEU A 129 7.77 9.14 14.23
CA LEU A 129 6.84 10.24 14.45
C LEU A 129 6.22 10.11 15.86
N VAL A 130 5.90 11.24 16.47
CA VAL A 130 5.32 11.27 17.81
C VAL A 130 4.09 12.16 17.90
N GLU A 131 3.13 11.78 18.76
CA GLU A 131 1.94 12.54 19.06
C GLU A 131 1.60 12.49 20.55
N PRO A 132 1.32 13.63 21.22
CA PRO A 132 1.38 15.01 20.73
C PRO A 132 2.83 15.57 20.69
N ALA A 133 3.30 15.96 19.51
CA ALA A 133 4.71 16.34 19.28
C ALA A 133 5.20 17.49 20.18
N ARG A 134 4.32 18.46 20.49
CA ARG A 134 4.67 19.63 21.35
C ARG A 134 5.04 19.25 22.79
N LYS A 135 4.56 18.11 23.28
CA LYS A 135 4.79 17.62 24.63
C LYS A 135 6.01 16.70 24.75
N ILE A 136 6.52 16.22 23.62
CA ILE A 136 7.63 15.24 23.57
C ILE A 136 8.89 15.98 23.10
N ARG A 137 9.84 16.16 24.03
CA ARG A 137 11.06 16.97 23.86
C ARG A 137 12.29 16.11 24.11
N ILE A 138 13.44 16.54 23.60
CA ILE A 138 14.75 15.92 23.86
C ILE A 138 14.96 15.71 25.36
N GLY A 139 15.46 14.53 25.72
CA GLY A 139 15.69 14.08 27.11
C GLY A 139 14.45 13.54 27.81
N ASN A 140 13.25 13.55 27.17
CA ASN A 140 12.11 12.86 27.75
C ASN A 140 12.25 11.36 27.62
N LYS A 141 11.84 10.62 28.65
CA LYS A 141 11.65 9.16 28.60
C LYS A 141 10.19 8.82 28.31
N LEU A 142 10.00 7.84 27.46
CA LEU A 142 8.71 7.32 26.97
C LEU A 142 8.63 5.84 27.39
N PHE A 143 7.52 5.46 28.01
CA PHE A 143 7.24 4.12 28.51
C PHE A 143 6.14 3.49 27.71
N PHE A 144 6.34 2.28 27.20
CA PHE A 144 5.42 1.59 26.29
C PHE A 144 4.74 0.38 26.93
N ASP A 145 5.10 0.03 28.14
CA ASP A 145 4.53 -1.05 28.93
C ASP A 145 4.30 -0.63 30.38
N ASP A 146 3.42 -1.36 31.08
CA ASP A 146 3.12 -1.08 32.49
C ASP A 146 4.26 -1.51 33.45
N SER A 147 5.13 -2.42 33.00
CA SER A 147 6.28 -2.90 33.79
C SER A 147 7.43 -1.89 33.78
N GLY A 148 7.45 -0.95 32.84
CA GLY A 148 8.53 0.01 32.67
C GLY A 148 9.82 -0.59 32.11
N THR A 149 9.73 -1.74 31.45
CA THR A 149 10.87 -2.41 30.79
C THR A 149 11.10 -1.91 29.38
N MET A 150 10.03 -1.60 28.63
CA MET A 150 10.11 -1.03 27.28
C MET A 150 10.13 0.49 27.35
N VAL A 151 11.34 1.06 27.35
CA VAL A 151 11.59 2.50 27.51
C VAL A 151 12.42 3.03 26.36
N ALA A 152 12.10 4.25 25.91
CA ALA A 152 12.94 5.00 24.99
C ALA A 152 13.20 6.43 25.47
N GLU A 153 14.35 6.97 25.12
CA GLU A 153 14.74 8.36 25.36
C GLU A 153 14.71 9.14 24.05
N VAL A 154 14.16 10.34 24.09
CA VAL A 154 14.16 11.26 22.93
C VAL A 154 15.54 11.90 22.83
N ILE A 155 16.27 11.59 21.74
CA ILE A 155 17.64 12.05 21.52
C ILE A 155 17.67 13.32 20.67
N ASP A 156 16.81 13.39 19.62
CA ASP A 156 16.82 14.49 18.66
C ASP A 156 15.42 14.79 18.10
N ASN A 157 15.27 15.98 17.52
CA ASN A 157 14.09 16.43 16.77
C ASN A 157 14.45 16.49 15.28
N THR A 158 13.85 15.62 14.47
CA THR A 158 14.14 15.55 13.01
C THR A 158 13.23 16.46 12.20
N THR A 159 11.95 16.51 12.56
CA THR A 159 10.93 17.38 11.92
C THR A 159 9.96 17.92 12.97
N SER A 160 8.92 18.64 12.56
CA SER A 160 7.86 19.13 13.46
C SER A 160 7.24 18.04 14.32
N ARG A 161 7.07 16.80 13.75
CA ARG A 161 6.55 15.61 14.43
C ARG A 161 7.60 14.49 14.56
N GLY A 162 8.71 14.60 13.87
CA GLY A 162 9.77 13.59 13.85
C GLY A 162 10.68 13.68 15.06
N ARG A 163 11.11 12.53 15.59
CA ARG A 163 12.09 12.37 16.66
C ARG A 163 13.03 11.22 16.34
N THR A 164 14.23 11.30 16.89
CA THR A 164 15.09 10.13 17.05
C THR A 164 14.96 9.63 18.47
N LEU A 165 14.58 8.37 18.63
CA LEU A 165 14.52 7.69 19.90
C LEU A 165 15.71 6.75 20.07
N ARG A 166 16.23 6.67 21.30
CA ARG A 166 17.13 5.62 21.75
C ARG A 166 16.35 4.68 22.67
N PHE A 167 16.20 3.42 22.28
CA PHE A 167 15.61 2.40 23.14
C PHE A 167 16.61 1.95 24.20
N LEU A 168 16.14 1.78 25.43
CA LEU A 168 16.94 1.41 26.59
C LEU A 168 16.63 -0.05 26.97
N TYR A 169 17.46 -0.98 26.51
CA TYR A 169 17.29 -2.41 26.77
C TYR A 169 18.64 -3.11 26.99
N ASP A 170 18.64 -4.21 27.74
CA ASP A 170 19.85 -5.00 28.09
C ASP A 170 19.80 -6.44 27.57
N CYS A 171 18.74 -6.80 26.81
CA CYS A 171 18.60 -8.10 26.16
C CYS A 171 19.19 -8.09 24.71
N PRO A 172 19.35 -9.26 24.06
CA PRO A 172 19.72 -9.35 22.67
C PRO A 172 18.72 -8.57 21.77
N HIS A 173 19.22 -8.02 20.66
CA HIS A 173 18.41 -7.19 19.77
C HIS A 173 17.16 -7.90 19.24
N ASP A 174 17.26 -9.18 18.86
CA ASP A 174 16.12 -9.97 18.40
C ASP A 174 15.03 -10.17 19.47
N GLU A 175 15.44 -10.26 20.74
CA GLU A 175 14.52 -10.34 21.88
C GLU A 175 13.81 -9.00 22.10
N PHE A 176 14.57 -7.90 22.15
CA PHE A 176 14.02 -6.55 22.18
C PHE A 176 13.02 -6.31 21.07
N LYS A 177 13.36 -6.70 19.82
CA LYS A 177 12.49 -6.50 18.65
C LYS A 177 11.19 -7.29 18.77
N ARG A 178 11.23 -8.52 19.29
CA ARG A 178 10.02 -9.32 19.55
C ARG A 178 9.12 -8.68 20.60
N GLU A 179 9.70 -8.19 21.70
CA GLU A 179 8.94 -7.50 22.75
C GLU A 179 8.33 -6.19 22.25
N LEU A 180 9.10 -5.39 21.49
CA LEU A 180 8.63 -4.16 20.88
C LEU A 180 7.45 -4.42 19.93
N TYR A 181 7.53 -5.47 19.11
CA TYR A 181 6.48 -5.83 18.16
C TYR A 181 5.25 -6.42 18.84
N ALA A 182 5.39 -7.06 19.99
CA ALA A 182 4.27 -7.52 20.80
C ALA A 182 3.43 -6.36 21.38
N LEU A 183 4.07 -5.18 21.58
CA LEU A 183 3.38 -3.96 22.02
C LEU A 183 2.83 -3.12 20.87
N GLY A 184 3.33 -3.35 19.66
CA GLY A 184 2.99 -2.58 18.48
C GLY A 184 1.66 -3.00 17.85
N GLU A 185 1.01 -2.06 17.18
CA GLU A 185 -0.18 -2.27 16.38
C GLU A 185 0.14 -2.17 14.88
N ALA A 186 -0.74 -2.78 14.06
CA ALA A 186 -0.67 -2.66 12.62
C ALA A 186 -0.70 -1.17 12.20
N PRO A 187 0.21 -0.72 11.30
CA PRO A 187 0.37 0.68 10.98
C PRO A 187 -0.66 1.17 9.97
N LEU A 188 -1.94 0.99 10.27
CA LEU A 188 -3.02 1.47 9.42
C LEU A 188 -2.92 2.98 9.19
N PRO A 189 -3.22 3.46 7.97
CA PRO A 189 -3.32 4.89 7.69
C PRO A 189 -4.32 5.61 8.58
N ARG A 190 -4.01 6.85 8.94
CA ARG A 190 -4.87 7.69 9.81
C ARG A 190 -6.28 7.85 9.27
N TYR A 191 -6.46 7.97 7.96
CA TYR A 191 -7.79 8.12 7.37
C TYR A 191 -8.71 6.90 7.63
N ILE A 192 -8.14 5.72 7.91
CA ILE A 192 -8.89 4.53 8.36
C ILE A 192 -9.15 4.61 9.86
N LEU A 193 -8.08 4.79 10.66
CA LEU A 193 -8.19 4.78 12.13
C LEU A 193 -9.13 5.85 12.67
N ASP A 194 -9.03 7.08 12.17
CA ASP A 194 -9.84 8.21 12.65
C ASP A 194 -11.35 8.01 12.42
N ARG A 195 -11.72 7.14 11.48
CA ARG A 195 -13.11 6.79 11.15
C ARG A 195 -13.60 5.51 11.82
N ARG A 196 -12.70 4.71 12.39
CA ARG A 196 -13.09 3.54 13.18
C ARG A 196 -13.61 3.97 14.56
N PRO A 197 -14.59 3.24 15.15
CA PRO A 197 -15.18 3.61 16.46
C PRO A 197 -14.12 3.78 17.56
N ASP A 198 -13.19 2.83 17.66
CA ASP A 198 -12.18 2.79 18.72
C ASP A 198 -10.88 3.56 18.34
N LYS A 199 -10.78 4.05 17.11
CA LYS A 199 -9.58 4.69 16.54
C LYS A 199 -8.31 3.87 16.70
N ARG A 200 -8.44 2.53 16.70
CA ARG A 200 -7.38 1.56 16.89
C ARG A 200 -7.40 0.51 15.78
N SER A 201 -6.28 -0.18 15.60
CA SER A 201 -6.25 -1.41 14.82
C SER A 201 -6.82 -2.57 15.63
N THR A 202 -7.25 -3.63 14.94
CA THR A 202 -7.67 -4.90 15.51
C THR A 202 -6.58 -5.95 15.32
N GLU A 203 -6.68 -7.08 16.00
CA GLU A 203 -5.75 -8.20 15.80
C GLU A 203 -5.77 -8.70 14.34
N ASP A 204 -6.94 -8.72 13.71
CA ASP A 204 -7.08 -9.11 12.30
C ASP A 204 -6.27 -8.22 11.34
N ASP A 205 -6.01 -6.95 11.71
CA ASP A 205 -5.30 -6.02 10.83
C ASP A 205 -3.84 -6.41 10.60
N PHE A 206 -3.22 -7.25 11.44
CA PHE A 206 -1.88 -7.77 11.17
C PHE A 206 -1.85 -8.65 9.92
N ASP A 207 -2.89 -9.44 9.70
CA ASP A 207 -3.02 -10.27 8.52
C ASP A 207 -3.70 -9.52 7.37
N ASP A 208 -4.71 -8.72 7.66
CA ASP A 208 -5.49 -7.98 6.68
C ASP A 208 -4.67 -6.88 6.00
N PHE A 209 -3.76 -6.21 6.74
CA PHE A 209 -2.89 -5.14 6.22
C PHE A 209 -1.50 -5.67 5.82
N GLN A 210 -1.46 -6.88 5.30
CA GLN A 210 -0.24 -7.55 4.83
C GLN A 210 -0.50 -8.29 3.54
N CYS A 211 0.42 -8.17 2.56
CA CYS A 211 0.37 -8.99 1.35
C CYS A 211 0.73 -10.43 1.68
N ILE A 212 0.07 -11.40 1.03
CA ILE A 212 0.32 -12.83 1.26
C ILE A 212 1.73 -13.28 0.84
N PHE A 213 2.39 -12.49 0.00
CA PHE A 213 3.75 -12.70 -0.52
C PHE A 213 4.79 -11.80 0.16
N ALA A 214 4.41 -11.07 1.22
CA ALA A 214 5.32 -10.19 1.96
C ALA A 214 6.49 -10.98 2.56
N LYS A 215 7.73 -10.50 2.31
CA LYS A 215 8.96 -11.20 2.66
C LYS A 215 9.97 -10.32 3.39
N HIS A 216 10.29 -9.15 2.86
CA HIS A 216 11.34 -8.27 3.36
C HIS A 216 10.77 -7.16 4.24
N GLU A 217 11.02 -7.23 5.54
CA GLU A 217 10.53 -6.27 6.52
C GLU A 217 11.19 -4.90 6.37
N GLY A 218 10.39 -3.83 6.54
CA GLY A 218 10.87 -2.44 6.47
C GLY A 218 9.80 -1.42 6.10
N ALA A 219 8.60 -1.87 5.69
CA ALA A 219 7.51 -0.97 5.34
C ALA A 219 6.67 -0.56 6.55
N VAL A 220 6.25 0.69 6.57
CA VAL A 220 5.32 1.24 7.55
C VAL A 220 3.92 1.45 6.96
N THR A 221 3.71 1.01 5.74
CA THR A 221 2.40 0.87 5.11
C THR A 221 2.43 -0.26 4.08
N ALA A 222 1.32 -0.98 3.92
CA ALA A 222 1.24 -2.06 2.95
C ALA A 222 1.19 -1.51 1.51
N PRO A 223 1.80 -2.20 0.52
CA PRO A 223 1.53 -1.94 -0.89
C PRO A 223 0.09 -2.37 -1.20
N ALA A 224 -0.86 -1.42 -1.04
CA ALA A 224 -2.30 -1.67 -0.93
C ALA A 224 -2.88 -2.54 -2.05
N THR A 225 -2.41 -2.35 -3.29
CA THR A 225 -2.85 -3.13 -4.44
C THR A 225 -2.53 -4.63 -4.31
N GLY A 226 -1.41 -4.97 -3.66
CA GLY A 226 -1.05 -6.36 -3.35
C GLY A 226 -2.02 -7.05 -2.38
N LEU A 227 -2.78 -6.27 -1.61
CA LEU A 227 -3.77 -6.81 -0.66
C LEU A 227 -4.94 -7.52 -1.36
N HIS A 228 -5.21 -7.24 -2.63
CA HIS A 228 -6.28 -7.90 -3.39
C HIS A 228 -5.96 -9.34 -3.75
N PHE A 229 -4.70 -9.75 -3.74
CA PHE A 229 -4.30 -11.10 -4.15
C PHE A 229 -4.54 -12.11 -3.03
N SER A 230 -5.31 -13.16 -3.33
CA SER A 230 -5.47 -14.33 -2.50
C SER A 230 -4.52 -15.45 -2.95
N ARG A 231 -4.25 -16.41 -2.04
CA ARG A 231 -3.47 -17.62 -2.40
C ARG A 231 -4.15 -18.39 -3.53
N GLU A 232 -5.47 -18.44 -3.52
CA GLU A 232 -6.26 -19.13 -4.55
C GLU A 232 -6.10 -18.43 -5.91
N LEU A 233 -6.24 -17.10 -5.97
CA LEU A 233 -6.05 -16.36 -7.21
C LEU A 233 -4.64 -16.53 -7.76
N MET A 234 -3.61 -16.38 -6.93
CA MET A 234 -2.23 -16.58 -7.38
C MET A 234 -2.01 -17.99 -7.90
N LYS A 235 -2.60 -19.03 -7.26
CA LYS A 235 -2.50 -20.40 -7.75
C LYS A 235 -3.17 -20.60 -9.12
N ARG A 236 -4.32 -19.94 -9.35
CA ARG A 236 -4.96 -19.95 -10.67
C ARG A 236 -4.10 -19.26 -11.74
N MET A 237 -3.43 -18.15 -11.37
CA MET A 237 -2.49 -17.44 -12.24
C MET A 237 -1.29 -18.32 -12.63
N GLU A 238 -0.70 -19.03 -11.66
CA GLU A 238 0.38 -20.02 -11.93
C GLU A 238 -0.06 -21.11 -12.90
N ILE A 239 -1.25 -21.71 -12.66
CA ILE A 239 -1.80 -22.76 -13.53
C ILE A 239 -2.02 -22.24 -14.94
N ARG A 240 -2.37 -20.96 -15.10
CA ARG A 240 -2.53 -20.30 -16.39
C ARG A 240 -1.19 -19.94 -17.07
N GLY A 241 -0.07 -20.19 -16.40
CA GLY A 241 1.27 -19.91 -16.93
C GLY A 241 1.71 -18.46 -16.83
N ILE A 242 1.07 -17.68 -15.96
CA ILE A 242 1.47 -16.28 -15.66
C ILE A 242 2.68 -16.31 -14.73
N ASN A 243 3.67 -15.49 -15.03
CA ASN A 243 4.91 -15.37 -14.27
C ASN A 243 4.82 -14.32 -13.17
N PHE A 244 5.56 -14.53 -12.07
CA PHE A 244 5.65 -13.62 -10.94
C PHE A 244 7.08 -13.15 -10.73
N ALA A 245 7.29 -11.84 -10.79
CA ALA A 245 8.53 -11.18 -10.43
C ALA A 245 8.31 -10.33 -9.17
N TYR A 246 9.36 -10.10 -8.40
CA TYR A 246 9.26 -9.37 -7.15
C TYR A 246 10.31 -8.26 -7.10
N ILE A 247 9.89 -7.11 -6.62
CA ILE A 247 10.77 -6.03 -6.16
C ILE A 247 10.52 -5.81 -4.68
N THR A 248 11.46 -5.20 -3.99
CA THR A 248 11.23 -4.68 -2.64
C THR A 248 11.28 -3.16 -2.69
N LEU A 249 10.22 -2.49 -2.25
CA LEU A 249 10.21 -1.06 -1.96
C LEU A 249 9.54 -0.87 -0.60
N HIS A 250 10.29 -0.39 0.38
CA HIS A 250 9.77 -0.14 1.71
C HIS A 250 8.91 1.12 1.71
N CYS A 251 7.59 0.92 1.61
CA CYS A 251 6.62 2.01 1.55
C CYS A 251 6.63 2.83 2.84
N GLY A 252 6.90 4.12 2.69
CA GLY A 252 6.87 5.11 3.76
C GLY A 252 5.54 5.88 3.81
N LEU A 253 5.48 6.87 4.70
CA LEU A 253 4.29 7.72 4.88
C LEU A 253 4.16 8.85 3.86
N GLY A 254 5.17 9.07 3.01
CA GLY A 254 5.20 10.19 2.06
C GLY A 254 3.99 10.27 1.14
N ASN A 255 3.40 9.12 0.79
CA ASN A 255 2.18 9.07 -0.04
C ASN A 255 0.90 9.51 0.69
N PHE A 256 0.95 9.69 2.02
CA PHE A 256 -0.17 10.14 2.85
C PHE A 256 0.01 11.56 3.39
N HIS A 257 1.12 12.22 3.02
CA HIS A 257 1.32 13.63 3.33
C HIS A 257 0.57 14.50 2.31
N ASP A 258 -0.04 15.57 2.79
CA ASP A 258 -0.69 16.55 1.93
C ASP A 258 0.36 17.25 1.04
N ILE A 259 0.00 17.47 -0.21
CA ILE A 259 0.81 18.26 -1.13
C ILE A 259 0.50 19.74 -0.84
N GLU A 260 1.51 20.49 -0.39
CA GLU A 260 1.38 21.90 0.02
C GLU A 260 1.61 22.90 -1.12
N VAL A 261 1.89 22.42 -2.33
CA VAL A 261 2.24 23.25 -3.48
C VAL A 261 1.24 23.04 -4.62
N GLU A 262 0.82 24.13 -5.26
CA GLU A 262 -0.08 24.07 -6.41
C GLU A 262 0.65 23.60 -7.69
N ASP A 263 1.89 23.99 -7.88
CA ASP A 263 2.75 23.54 -8.98
C ASP A 263 3.45 22.23 -8.59
N LEU A 264 3.00 21.10 -9.19
CA LEU A 264 3.50 19.78 -8.84
C LEU A 264 5.00 19.60 -9.08
N THR A 265 5.62 20.37 -9.96
CA THR A 265 7.07 20.31 -10.20
C THR A 265 7.89 20.74 -8.98
N LYS A 266 7.27 21.41 -8.01
CA LYS A 266 7.90 21.89 -6.78
C LYS A 266 7.72 20.93 -5.60
N HIS A 267 6.86 19.92 -5.74
CA HIS A 267 6.68 18.90 -4.71
C HIS A 267 7.91 17.98 -4.63
N LYS A 268 8.32 17.66 -3.42
CA LYS A 268 9.40 16.72 -3.15
C LYS A 268 8.86 15.50 -2.42
N MET A 269 9.00 14.34 -3.06
CA MET A 269 8.66 13.07 -2.43
C MET A 269 9.70 12.69 -1.38
N ASP A 270 9.24 12.03 -0.32
CA ASP A 270 10.11 11.35 0.62
C ASP A 270 10.89 10.23 -0.08
N SER A 271 12.10 9.98 0.39
CA SER A 271 12.93 8.89 -0.12
C SER A 271 12.49 7.57 0.50
N GLU A 272 12.32 6.55 -0.33
CA GLU A 272 11.99 5.19 0.05
C GLU A 272 13.10 4.24 -0.42
N GLN A 273 13.50 3.31 0.45
CA GLN A 273 14.50 2.31 0.12
C GLN A 273 13.89 1.25 -0.80
N MET A 274 14.62 0.88 -1.86
CA MET A 274 14.16 -0.12 -2.81
C MET A 274 15.28 -1.03 -3.29
N ARG A 275 14.87 -2.22 -3.73
CA ARG A 275 15.76 -3.21 -4.33
C ARG A 275 15.05 -3.90 -5.50
N VAL A 276 15.78 -4.04 -6.60
CA VAL A 276 15.44 -4.87 -7.76
C VAL A 276 16.61 -5.81 -7.99
N ASP A 277 16.38 -7.12 -7.87
CA ASP A 277 17.42 -8.11 -8.00
C ASP A 277 17.58 -8.66 -9.43
N ALA A 278 18.63 -9.46 -9.63
CA ALA A 278 18.96 -10.05 -10.93
C ALA A 278 17.85 -10.98 -11.46
N ASP A 279 17.19 -11.74 -10.60
CA ASP A 279 16.15 -12.69 -11.00
C ASP A 279 14.91 -11.96 -11.52
N CYS A 280 14.50 -10.88 -10.84
CA CYS A 280 13.45 -9.99 -11.31
C CYS A 280 13.81 -9.37 -12.66
N CYS A 281 15.02 -8.80 -12.79
CA CYS A 281 15.49 -8.22 -14.04
C CYS A 281 15.48 -9.22 -15.20
N LYS A 282 15.98 -10.42 -14.96
CA LYS A 282 16.04 -11.48 -15.97
C LYS A 282 14.64 -11.83 -16.46
N LEU A 283 13.73 -12.19 -15.56
CA LEU A 283 12.38 -12.61 -15.90
C LEU A 283 11.60 -11.53 -16.66
N VAL A 284 11.59 -10.30 -16.13
CA VAL A 284 10.89 -9.17 -16.74
C VAL A 284 11.43 -8.82 -18.11
N ASN A 285 12.76 -8.82 -18.27
CA ASN A 285 13.40 -8.51 -19.55
C ASN A 285 13.19 -9.62 -20.59
N GLU A 286 13.16 -10.89 -20.17
CA GLU A 286 12.83 -12.03 -21.05
C GLU A 286 11.38 -11.91 -21.53
N THR A 287 10.44 -11.59 -20.66
CA THR A 287 9.02 -11.33 -20.99
C THR A 287 8.88 -10.26 -22.06
N LYS A 288 9.54 -9.11 -21.87
CA LYS A 288 9.51 -8.01 -22.85
C LYS A 288 10.10 -8.39 -24.18
N ARG A 289 11.26 -9.07 -24.21
CA ARG A 289 11.90 -9.52 -25.46
C ARG A 289 11.04 -10.53 -26.23
N ALA A 290 10.28 -11.35 -25.51
CA ALA A 290 9.35 -12.30 -26.10
C ALA A 290 8.03 -11.65 -26.60
N GLY A 291 7.80 -10.37 -26.32
CA GLY A 291 6.59 -9.64 -26.72
C GLY A 291 5.38 -9.89 -25.82
N HIS A 292 5.59 -10.47 -24.64
CA HIS A 292 4.56 -10.65 -23.62
C HIS A 292 4.42 -9.39 -22.75
N ARG A 293 3.31 -9.26 -22.05
CA ARG A 293 2.96 -8.08 -21.26
C ARG A 293 3.60 -8.13 -19.87
N VAL A 294 3.95 -6.95 -19.38
CA VAL A 294 4.43 -6.73 -18.01
C VAL A 294 3.40 -5.90 -17.26
N CYS A 295 2.83 -6.46 -16.20
CA CYS A 295 1.85 -5.80 -15.34
C CYS A 295 2.50 -5.38 -14.01
N ALA A 296 2.46 -4.09 -13.69
CA ALA A 296 2.88 -3.56 -12.41
C ALA A 296 1.72 -3.63 -11.39
N VAL A 297 1.94 -4.30 -10.26
CA VAL A 297 0.95 -4.40 -9.19
C VAL A 297 1.18 -3.28 -8.18
N GLY A 298 0.49 -2.16 -8.40
CA GLY A 298 0.51 -0.98 -7.56
C GLY A 298 1.53 0.08 -7.95
N THR A 299 1.28 1.29 -7.46
CA THR A 299 2.12 2.48 -7.67
C THR A 299 3.55 2.29 -7.16
N SER A 300 3.74 1.56 -6.04
CA SER A 300 5.09 1.29 -5.53
C SER A 300 5.96 0.49 -6.52
N VAL A 301 5.35 -0.44 -7.26
CA VAL A 301 6.05 -1.20 -8.31
C VAL A 301 6.37 -0.30 -9.50
N VAL A 302 5.42 0.52 -9.96
CA VAL A 302 5.66 1.49 -11.03
C VAL A 302 6.80 2.43 -10.65
N LYS A 303 6.78 3.02 -9.46
CA LYS A 303 7.84 3.89 -8.95
C LYS A 303 9.22 3.20 -8.97
N ALA A 304 9.28 1.96 -8.47
CA ALA A 304 10.53 1.20 -8.40
C ALA A 304 11.06 0.85 -9.80
N THR A 305 10.20 0.33 -10.67
CA THR A 305 10.58 -0.08 -12.02
C THR A 305 11.00 1.12 -12.88
N GLU A 306 10.28 2.24 -12.79
CA GLU A 306 10.66 3.49 -13.47
C GLU A 306 11.91 4.17 -12.88
N THR A 307 12.33 3.79 -11.67
CA THR A 307 13.62 4.20 -11.11
C THR A 307 14.77 3.35 -11.67
N ALA A 308 14.51 2.06 -11.89
CA ALA A 308 15.53 1.07 -12.26
C ALA A 308 15.58 0.77 -13.78
N VAL A 309 14.60 1.22 -14.58
CA VAL A 309 14.60 1.00 -16.04
C VAL A 309 15.67 1.83 -16.73
N GLY A 310 16.43 1.19 -17.62
CA GLY A 310 17.41 1.87 -18.47
C GLY A 310 16.78 2.54 -19.69
N THR A 311 17.56 3.37 -20.37
CA THR A 311 17.14 4.05 -21.63
C THR A 311 16.87 3.06 -22.77
N ASP A 312 17.32 1.82 -22.63
CA ASP A 312 17.04 0.69 -23.52
C ASP A 312 15.68 0.01 -23.25
N GLY A 313 14.91 0.51 -22.29
CA GLY A 313 13.63 -0.06 -21.85
C GLY A 313 13.76 -1.37 -21.08
N MET A 314 14.97 -1.74 -20.65
CA MET A 314 15.22 -2.95 -19.87
C MET A 314 15.39 -2.63 -18.40
N LEU A 315 14.83 -3.47 -17.54
CA LEU A 315 14.98 -3.37 -16.09
C LEU A 315 16.43 -3.69 -15.69
N LYS A 316 17.01 -2.89 -14.80
CA LYS A 316 18.36 -3.06 -14.26
C LYS A 316 18.31 -3.38 -12.77
N GLU A 317 19.32 -4.12 -12.30
CA GLU A 317 19.50 -4.30 -10.86
C GLU A 317 19.68 -2.95 -10.17
N TYR A 318 19.07 -2.83 -9.02
CA TYR A 318 19.11 -1.61 -8.22
C TYR A 318 19.06 -1.94 -6.74
N ASP A 319 19.89 -1.30 -5.95
CA ASP A 319 19.81 -1.31 -4.49
C ASP A 319 20.13 0.10 -3.99
N GLY A 320 19.13 0.76 -3.41
CA GLY A 320 19.29 2.16 -3.00
C GLY A 320 17.98 2.84 -2.67
N TRP A 321 17.88 4.12 -2.97
CA TRP A 321 16.77 4.98 -2.59
C TRP A 321 16.10 5.60 -3.81
N THR A 322 14.79 5.76 -3.75
CA THR A 322 14.01 6.51 -4.75
C THR A 322 13.15 7.57 -4.09
N ASN A 323 13.12 8.75 -4.68
CA ASN A 323 12.18 9.83 -4.37
C ASN A 323 11.42 10.26 -5.63
N LYS A 324 11.29 9.34 -6.58
CA LYS A 324 10.64 9.62 -7.86
C LYS A 324 9.18 10.01 -7.62
N PHE A 325 8.79 11.16 -8.19
CA PHE A 325 7.43 11.63 -8.25
C PHE A 325 6.92 11.57 -9.68
N ILE A 326 5.91 10.74 -9.91
CA ILE A 326 5.32 10.50 -11.21
C ILE A 326 3.96 11.17 -11.29
N PHE A 327 3.79 12.07 -12.26
CA PHE A 327 2.53 12.76 -12.59
C PHE A 327 2.48 13.08 -14.08
N PRO A 328 1.30 13.33 -14.68
CA PRO A 328 1.21 13.58 -16.12
C PRO A 328 1.87 14.92 -16.54
N PRO A 329 2.48 14.99 -17.75
CA PRO A 329 2.76 13.88 -18.64
C PRO A 329 3.99 13.08 -18.19
N TYR A 330 3.97 11.76 -18.37
CA TYR A 330 5.09 10.88 -18.08
C TYR A 330 5.15 9.74 -19.10
N ASP A 331 6.35 9.45 -19.61
CA ASP A 331 6.59 8.35 -20.56
C ASP A 331 7.14 7.14 -19.80
N PHE A 332 6.33 6.08 -19.72
CA PHE A 332 6.68 4.86 -18.99
C PHE A 332 7.60 3.96 -19.84
N GLY A 333 8.68 3.50 -19.22
CA GLY A 333 9.71 2.70 -19.88
C GLY A 333 9.50 1.19 -19.80
N LEU A 334 8.75 0.70 -18.80
CA LEU A 334 8.72 -0.72 -18.52
C LEU A 334 7.32 -1.36 -18.65
N ALA A 335 6.39 -1.01 -17.77
CA ALA A 335 5.11 -1.73 -17.65
C ALA A 335 4.13 -1.37 -18.77
N ASP A 336 3.42 -2.40 -19.27
CA ASP A 336 2.37 -2.26 -20.28
C ASP A 336 0.99 -2.11 -19.63
N SER A 337 0.85 -2.65 -18.43
CA SER A 337 -0.40 -2.66 -17.66
C SER A 337 -0.10 -2.35 -16.20
N MET A 338 -1.11 -1.84 -15.49
CA MET A 338 -1.00 -1.48 -14.08
C MET A 338 -2.28 -1.85 -13.34
N ILE A 339 -2.13 -2.46 -12.17
CA ILE A 339 -3.22 -2.58 -11.21
C ILE A 339 -3.03 -1.52 -10.12
N SER A 340 -4.10 -0.87 -9.72
CA SER A 340 -4.11 0.19 -8.72
C SER A 340 -5.35 0.09 -7.84
N ASN A 341 -5.40 0.86 -6.76
CA ASN A 341 -6.63 1.12 -6.01
C ASN A 341 -7.26 2.45 -6.45
N PHE A 342 -8.47 2.72 -6.00
CA PHE A 342 -9.02 4.07 -6.03
C PHE A 342 -8.50 4.86 -4.82
N TYR A 343 -7.79 5.95 -5.09
CA TYR A 343 -7.15 6.78 -4.07
C TYR A 343 -7.90 8.08 -3.79
N HIS A 344 -7.50 8.79 -2.73
CA HIS A 344 -8.10 10.06 -2.34
C HIS A 344 -7.80 11.17 -3.35
N PRO A 345 -8.67 12.20 -3.45
CA PRO A 345 -8.37 13.40 -4.21
C PRO A 345 -7.06 14.04 -3.73
N TYR A 346 -6.35 14.70 -4.63
CA TYR A 346 -5.06 15.36 -4.41
C TYR A 346 -3.89 14.45 -4.00
N SER A 347 -4.06 13.12 -3.97
CA SER A 347 -2.98 12.20 -3.59
C SER A 347 -1.96 12.01 -4.72
N THR A 348 -0.69 11.80 -4.35
CA THR A 348 0.38 11.42 -5.30
C THR A 348 0.05 10.13 -6.03
N LEU A 349 -0.67 9.22 -5.39
CA LEU A 349 -1.10 7.94 -5.95
C LEU A 349 -2.14 8.11 -7.08
N LEU A 350 -3.10 9.04 -6.93
CA LEU A 350 -4.01 9.41 -8.02
C LEU A 350 -3.25 10.02 -9.19
N MET A 351 -2.27 10.88 -8.92
CA MET A 351 -1.45 11.52 -9.97
C MET A 351 -0.67 10.51 -10.78
N GLU A 352 -0.05 9.53 -10.11
CA GLU A 352 0.66 8.43 -10.78
C GLU A 352 -0.28 7.55 -11.61
N THR A 353 -1.46 7.23 -11.07
CA THR A 353 -2.50 6.50 -11.82
C THR A 353 -2.95 7.29 -13.06
N CYS A 354 -3.16 8.61 -12.94
CA CYS A 354 -3.48 9.49 -14.07
C CYS A 354 -2.34 9.57 -15.09
N ALA A 355 -1.09 9.54 -14.63
CA ALA A 355 0.07 9.51 -15.54
C ALA A 355 0.08 8.22 -16.37
N PHE A 356 -0.25 7.07 -15.75
CA PHE A 356 -0.24 5.77 -16.41
C PHE A 356 -1.43 5.58 -17.36
N GLY A 357 -2.64 5.87 -16.90
CA GLY A 357 -3.88 5.60 -17.62
C GLY A 357 -4.33 6.72 -18.58
N GLY A 358 -3.71 7.90 -18.48
CA GLY A 358 -4.21 9.12 -19.11
C GLY A 358 -5.16 9.88 -18.18
N TYR A 359 -4.93 11.19 -18.06
CA TYR A 359 -5.63 12.03 -17.08
C TYR A 359 -7.15 12.00 -17.26
N ASP A 360 -7.65 12.20 -18.47
CA ASP A 360 -9.10 12.32 -18.72
C ASP A 360 -9.82 10.99 -18.46
N LEU A 361 -9.29 9.88 -18.96
CA LEU A 361 -9.86 8.54 -18.79
C LEU A 361 -9.89 8.12 -17.31
N VAL A 362 -8.81 8.36 -16.58
CA VAL A 362 -8.72 8.02 -15.15
C VAL A 362 -9.67 8.89 -14.33
N MET A 363 -9.75 10.20 -14.59
CA MET A 363 -10.66 11.07 -13.86
C MET A 363 -12.13 10.75 -14.16
N GLU A 364 -12.46 10.32 -15.39
CA GLU A 364 -13.80 9.79 -15.73
C GLU A 364 -14.09 8.50 -14.93
N ALA A 365 -13.14 7.56 -14.88
CA ALA A 365 -13.26 6.32 -14.10
C ALA A 365 -13.49 6.60 -12.60
N TYR A 366 -12.81 7.57 -12.03
CA TYR A 366 -13.00 7.97 -10.64
C TYR A 366 -14.39 8.57 -10.38
N ASN A 367 -14.91 9.39 -11.31
CA ASN A 367 -16.27 9.90 -11.20
C ASN A 367 -17.32 8.79 -11.33
N LEU A 368 -17.12 7.82 -12.22
CA LEU A 368 -17.96 6.62 -12.34
C LEU A 368 -17.86 5.76 -11.08
N ALA A 369 -16.66 5.56 -10.52
CA ALA A 369 -16.47 4.81 -9.29
C ALA A 369 -17.28 5.41 -8.13
N VAL A 370 -17.24 6.74 -7.97
CA VAL A 370 -18.08 7.43 -6.96
C VAL A 370 -19.56 7.22 -7.24
N LYS A 371 -20.00 7.41 -8.49
CA LYS A 371 -21.41 7.25 -8.89
C LYS A 371 -21.94 5.83 -8.63
N HIS A 372 -21.11 4.82 -8.86
CA HIS A 372 -21.47 3.40 -8.68
C HIS A 372 -21.12 2.84 -7.29
N GLY A 373 -20.68 3.70 -6.37
CA GLY A 373 -20.41 3.33 -4.99
C GLY A 373 -19.21 2.40 -4.79
N PHE A 374 -18.19 2.46 -5.68
CA PHE A 374 -16.92 1.78 -5.48
C PHE A 374 -16.26 2.29 -4.21
N LYS A 375 -15.47 1.44 -3.55
CA LYS A 375 -14.77 1.77 -2.33
C LYS A 375 -13.36 2.27 -2.60
N PHE A 376 -12.92 3.22 -1.80
CA PHE A 376 -11.64 3.93 -1.93
C PHE A 376 -10.68 3.60 -0.79
N GLY A 377 -9.39 3.81 -1.03
CA GLY A 377 -8.31 3.62 -0.06
C GLY A 377 -7.67 2.24 -0.10
N SER A 378 -6.88 1.93 0.92
CA SER A 378 -6.06 0.69 0.96
C SER A 378 -6.88 -0.59 0.93
N TYR A 379 -8.06 -0.59 1.53
CA TYR A 379 -9.00 -1.70 1.53
C TYR A 379 -10.12 -1.55 0.48
N GLY A 380 -10.00 -0.57 -0.40
CA GLY A 380 -10.99 -0.26 -1.42
C GLY A 380 -11.05 -1.26 -2.57
N ASP A 381 -11.76 -0.86 -3.62
CA ASP A 381 -11.89 -1.61 -4.85
C ASP A 381 -10.67 -1.40 -5.78
N ALA A 382 -10.55 -2.23 -6.79
CA ALA A 382 -9.41 -2.26 -7.69
C ALA A 382 -9.68 -1.60 -9.05
N LEU A 383 -8.62 -1.06 -9.63
CA LEU A 383 -8.57 -0.49 -10.97
C LEU A 383 -7.47 -1.21 -11.77
N LEU A 384 -7.81 -1.78 -12.92
CA LEU A 384 -6.84 -2.31 -13.88
C LEU A 384 -6.74 -1.37 -15.08
N ILE A 385 -5.54 -1.04 -15.49
CA ILE A 385 -5.26 -0.24 -16.69
C ILE A 385 -4.49 -1.11 -17.68
N VAL A 386 -5.07 -1.35 -18.84
CA VAL A 386 -4.47 -2.16 -19.92
C VAL A 386 -4.19 -1.34 -21.16
N ASN A 387 -3.15 -1.71 -21.87
CA ASN A 387 -2.73 -1.05 -23.12
C ASN A 387 -3.05 -1.96 -24.32
N ASP A 388 -4.33 -2.18 -24.56
CA ASP A 388 -4.90 -3.03 -25.62
C ASP A 388 -5.49 -2.22 -26.77
#